data_176f3afd78199327a7ca2bd917369846
#
_entry.id   176f3afd78199327a7ca2bd917369846
#
_cell.length_a   1.000
_cell.length_b   1.000
_cell.length_c   1.000
_cell.angle_alpha   90.00
_cell.angle_beta   90.00
_cell.angle_gamma   90.00
#
_symmetry.space_group_name_H-M   'P 1'
#
loop_
_entity.id
_entity.type
_entity.pdbx_description
1 polymer ?
#
loop_
_entity_poly.entity_id
_entity_poly.type
_entity_poly.pdbx_seq_one_letter_code
_entity_poly.pdbx_strand_id
1 'polypeptide(L)'
;PLFHAERSEALTAEAALRMVEQGRQTAQSLGLEPYYLYRQHYMLGHLANIGYARPGTESIYNIQMMEERHPVIGVGPSSASKVPLADGHHLRKLNIPKNVAVYGAKIAELATKRAELFEPPLS
;
A
#
# COMPACT_ATOMS: atom_id res chain seq x y z
N PRO A 1 -7.29 32.98 1.51
CA PRO A 1 -7.14 33.03 0.07
C PRO A 1 -7.59 31.70 -0.50
N LEU A 2 -8.68 31.81 -1.20
CA LEU A 2 -9.43 30.75 -1.83
C LEU A 2 -8.59 30.14 -2.96
N PHE A 3 -8.26 28.87 -2.82
CA PHE A 3 -7.97 28.05 -3.98
C PHE A 3 -9.27 27.96 -4.77
N HIS A 4 -9.40 28.73 -5.82
CA HIS A 4 -10.33 28.42 -6.89
C HIS A 4 -9.83 27.10 -7.48
N ALA A 5 -10.50 26.00 -7.12
CA ALA A 5 -10.43 24.80 -7.90
C ALA A 5 -11.05 25.16 -9.27
N GLU A 6 -10.19 25.50 -10.22
CA GLU A 6 -10.57 25.36 -11.61
C GLU A 6 -11.16 23.96 -11.75
N ARG A 7 -12.37 23.87 -12.30
CA ARG A 7 -12.96 22.59 -12.65
C ARG A 7 -11.98 21.90 -13.59
N SER A 8 -11.11 21.07 -13.02
CA SER A 8 -10.40 20.10 -13.82
C SER A 8 -11.51 19.27 -14.47
N GLU A 9 -11.55 19.23 -15.78
CA GLU A 9 -12.42 18.33 -16.51
C GLU A 9 -12.23 16.94 -15.87
N ALA A 10 -13.34 16.40 -15.36
CA ALA A 10 -13.26 15.14 -14.63
C ALA A 10 -12.65 14.10 -15.55
N LEU A 11 -11.51 13.55 -15.15
CA LEU A 11 -10.80 12.52 -15.91
C LEU A 11 -11.77 11.36 -16.16
N THR A 12 -12.07 11.06 -17.41
CA THR A 12 -12.96 9.96 -17.77
C THR A 12 -12.21 8.63 -17.59
N ALA A 13 -12.96 7.55 -17.33
CA ALA A 13 -12.38 6.21 -17.25
C ALA A 13 -11.61 5.84 -18.52
N GLU A 14 -12.13 6.25 -19.68
CA GLU A 14 -11.48 6.04 -20.97
C GLU A 14 -10.16 6.82 -21.11
N ALA A 15 -10.11 8.07 -20.65
CA ALA A 15 -8.88 8.85 -20.64
C ALA A 15 -7.84 8.23 -19.69
N ALA A 16 -8.28 7.76 -18.51
CA ALA A 16 -7.41 7.06 -17.57
C ALA A 16 -6.82 5.76 -18.17
N LEU A 17 -7.64 4.98 -18.87
CA LEU A 17 -7.17 3.77 -19.57
C LEU A 17 -6.13 4.11 -20.64
N ARG A 18 -6.35 5.15 -21.44
CA ARG A 18 -5.36 5.60 -22.44
C ARG A 18 -4.05 6.02 -21.80
N MET A 19 -4.09 6.73 -20.68
CA MET A 19 -2.89 7.14 -19.95
C MET A 19 -2.11 5.94 -19.42
N VAL A 20 -2.78 4.93 -18.87
CA VAL A 20 -2.14 3.70 -18.38
C VAL A 20 -1.49 2.94 -19.53
N GLU A 21 -2.17 2.80 -20.66
CA GLU A 21 -1.62 2.12 -21.84
C GLU A 21 -0.42 2.86 -22.42
N GLN A 22 -0.47 4.19 -22.49
CA GLN A 22 0.67 5.00 -22.90
C GLN A 22 1.85 4.86 -21.94
N GLY A 23 1.57 4.85 -20.62
CA GLY A 23 2.58 4.61 -19.59
C GLY A 23 3.26 3.25 -19.74
N ARG A 24 2.47 2.19 -20.01
CA ARG A 24 2.96 0.84 -20.27
C ARG A 24 3.90 0.79 -21.48
N GLN A 25 3.49 1.38 -22.60
CA GLN A 25 4.29 1.44 -23.82
C GLN A 25 5.59 2.22 -23.61
N THR A 26 5.53 3.34 -22.88
CA THR A 26 6.72 4.12 -22.52
C THR A 26 7.67 3.30 -21.64
N ALA A 27 7.15 2.61 -20.61
CA ALA A 27 7.97 1.75 -19.77
C ALA A 27 8.69 0.67 -20.59
N GLN A 28 7.98 0.00 -21.49
CA GLN A 28 8.57 -1.00 -22.40
C GLN A 28 9.67 -0.42 -23.29
N SER A 29 9.45 0.78 -23.85
CA SER A 29 10.47 1.44 -24.69
C SER A 29 11.74 1.80 -23.93
N LEU A 30 11.66 1.95 -22.61
CA LEU A 30 12.78 2.20 -21.71
C LEU A 30 13.42 0.91 -21.15
N GLY A 31 12.96 -0.27 -21.59
CA GLY A 31 13.45 -1.56 -21.10
C GLY A 31 13.02 -1.86 -19.65
N LEU A 32 11.88 -1.30 -19.24
CA LEU A 32 11.30 -1.58 -17.93
C LEU A 32 10.25 -2.67 -18.05
N GLU A 33 10.26 -3.60 -17.08
CA GLU A 33 9.30 -4.70 -16.98
C GLU A 33 8.39 -4.55 -15.76
N PRO A 34 7.12 -4.97 -15.84
CA PRO A 34 6.23 -4.95 -14.69
C PRO A 34 6.68 -6.01 -13.68
N TYR A 35 6.72 -5.67 -12.39
CA TYR A 35 7.15 -6.60 -11.34
C TYR A 35 6.19 -6.69 -10.15
N TYR A 36 5.24 -5.76 -10.01
CA TYR A 36 4.12 -5.91 -9.08
C TYR A 36 2.87 -5.24 -9.61
N LEU A 37 1.71 -5.68 -9.11
CA LEU A 37 0.41 -5.12 -9.39
C LEU A 37 -0.33 -4.91 -8.06
N TYR A 38 -0.78 -3.67 -7.82
CA TYR A 38 -1.61 -3.33 -6.67
C TYR A 38 -2.94 -2.75 -7.12
N ARG A 39 -4.04 -3.43 -6.78
CA ARG A 39 -5.39 -2.96 -7.06
C ARG A 39 -5.92 -2.19 -5.86
N GLN A 40 -6.08 -0.89 -6.02
CA GLN A 40 -6.63 0.00 -5.00
C GLN A 40 -8.14 0.12 -5.17
N HIS A 41 -8.89 0.08 -4.05
CA HIS A 41 -10.32 0.41 -4.06
C HIS A 41 -10.50 1.89 -4.45
N TYR A 42 -11.57 2.19 -5.19
CA TYR A 42 -11.94 3.55 -5.64
C TYR A 42 -11.04 4.18 -6.71
N MET A 43 -10.30 3.39 -7.47
CA MET A 43 -9.63 3.91 -8.68
C MET A 43 -10.62 4.04 -9.83
N LEU A 44 -10.50 5.15 -10.57
CA LEU A 44 -11.26 5.38 -11.78
C LEU A 44 -11.00 4.25 -12.80
N GLY A 45 -12.07 3.65 -13.33
CA GLY A 45 -11.96 2.57 -14.31
C GLY A 45 -11.44 1.23 -13.76
N HIS A 46 -11.47 1.02 -12.43
CA HIS A 46 -10.93 -0.20 -11.78
C HIS A 46 -9.48 -0.52 -12.14
N LEU A 47 -8.70 0.51 -12.43
CA LEU A 47 -7.30 0.38 -12.79
C LEU A 47 -6.46 -0.13 -11.60
N ALA A 48 -5.30 -0.68 -11.91
CA ALA A 48 -4.33 -1.09 -10.92
C ALA A 48 -3.05 -0.25 -11.02
N ASN A 49 -2.39 -0.04 -9.89
CA ASN A 49 -1.03 0.47 -9.87
C ASN A 49 -0.08 -0.65 -10.27
N ILE A 50 0.71 -0.42 -11.30
CA ILE A 50 1.72 -1.37 -11.77
C ILE A 50 3.09 -0.74 -11.54
N GLY A 51 3.97 -1.47 -10.84
CA GLY A 51 5.36 -1.07 -10.68
C GLY A 51 6.19 -1.63 -11.83
N TYR A 52 7.06 -0.80 -12.38
CA TYR A 52 7.98 -1.16 -13.44
C TYR A 52 9.41 -0.96 -12.97
N ALA A 53 10.31 -1.89 -13.32
CA ALA A 53 11.74 -1.80 -13.04
C ALA A 53 12.54 -2.43 -14.17
N ARG A 54 13.83 -2.10 -14.24
CA ARG A 54 14.74 -2.90 -15.07
C ARG A 54 14.94 -4.26 -14.40
N PRO A 55 15.03 -5.36 -15.15
CA PRO A 55 15.33 -6.67 -14.58
C PRO A 55 16.55 -6.62 -13.65
N GLY A 56 16.39 -7.16 -12.44
CA GLY A 56 17.43 -7.15 -11.40
C GLY A 56 17.52 -5.87 -10.56
N THR A 57 16.64 -4.88 -10.80
CA THR A 57 16.58 -3.64 -9.97
C THR A 57 15.23 -3.47 -9.27
N GLU A 58 14.46 -4.53 -9.16
CA GLU A 58 13.14 -4.54 -8.51
C GLU A 58 13.27 -4.17 -7.04
N SER A 59 12.35 -3.34 -6.54
CA SER A 59 12.31 -2.99 -5.14
C SER A 59 11.81 -4.18 -4.29
N ILE A 60 12.71 -4.79 -3.53
CA ILE A 60 12.38 -5.88 -2.60
C ILE A 60 11.30 -5.44 -1.61
N TYR A 61 11.36 -4.20 -1.13
CA TYR A 61 10.34 -3.64 -0.25
C TYR A 61 8.94 -3.69 -0.88
N ASN A 62 8.81 -3.27 -2.15
CA ASN A 62 7.53 -3.29 -2.84
C ASN A 62 7.00 -4.72 -3.00
N ILE A 63 7.86 -5.67 -3.36
CA ILE A 63 7.50 -7.08 -3.49
C ILE A 63 7.00 -7.62 -2.15
N GLN A 64 7.74 -7.41 -1.07
CA GLN A 64 7.36 -7.87 0.27
C GLN A 64 6.05 -7.25 0.77
N MET A 65 5.81 -5.97 0.47
CA MET A 65 4.57 -5.29 0.83
C MET A 65 3.36 -5.83 0.06
N MET A 66 3.54 -6.22 -1.20
CA MET A 66 2.46 -6.78 -2.04
C MET A 66 2.16 -8.24 -1.71
N GLU A 67 3.19 -9.03 -1.44
CA GLU A 67 3.03 -10.46 -1.13
C GLU A 67 2.46 -10.72 0.27
N GLU A 68 2.60 -9.77 1.19
CA GLU A 68 2.15 -9.86 2.59
C GLU A 68 2.59 -11.14 3.33
N ARG A 69 3.73 -11.71 2.94
CA ARG A 69 4.29 -12.95 3.50
C ARG A 69 5.23 -12.73 4.70
N HIS A 70 5.60 -11.49 4.94
CA HIS A 70 6.50 -11.12 6.02
C HIS A 70 5.80 -10.27 7.07
N PRO A 71 6.17 -10.41 8.35
CA PRO A 71 5.70 -9.49 9.39
C PRO A 71 6.14 -8.05 9.07
N VAL A 72 5.23 -7.12 9.29
CA VAL A 72 5.48 -5.69 9.10
C VAL A 72 5.17 -4.96 10.39
N ILE A 73 6.13 -4.18 10.89
CA ILE A 73 5.95 -3.30 12.04
C ILE A 73 5.70 -1.89 11.54
N GLY A 74 4.47 -1.39 11.75
CA GLY A 74 4.12 0.00 11.47
C GLY A 74 4.40 0.89 12.68
N VAL A 75 5.02 2.04 12.48
CA VAL A 75 5.34 3.01 13.54
C VAL A 75 4.72 4.36 13.19
N GLY A 76 4.17 5.02 14.20
CA GLY A 76 3.56 6.34 14.07
C GLY A 76 2.08 6.33 13.71
N PRO A 77 1.43 7.51 13.73
CA PRO A 77 0.03 7.68 13.38
C PRO A 77 -0.28 7.17 11.96
N SER A 78 -1.46 6.63 11.77
CA SER A 78 -1.94 6.11 10.47
C SER A 78 -1.22 4.87 9.94
N SER A 79 -0.24 4.32 10.68
CA SER A 79 0.47 3.10 10.29
C SER A 79 -0.35 1.83 10.60
N ALA A 80 0.12 0.69 10.09
CA ALA A 80 -0.43 -0.61 10.42
C ALA A 80 0.69 -1.63 10.64
N SER A 81 0.56 -2.46 11.68
CA SER A 81 1.39 -3.64 11.85
C SER A 81 0.62 -4.87 11.39
N LYS A 82 1.31 -5.81 10.76
CA LYS A 82 0.72 -7.02 10.18
C LYS A 82 1.60 -8.23 10.49
N VAL A 83 0.96 -9.36 10.81
CA VAL A 83 1.65 -10.64 11.00
C VAL A 83 0.91 -11.72 10.20
N PRO A 84 1.56 -12.34 9.21
CA PRO A 84 0.99 -13.48 8.51
C PRO A 84 0.72 -14.64 9.45
N LEU A 85 -0.40 -15.31 9.27
CA LEU A 85 -0.69 -16.56 10.00
C LEU A 85 -0.03 -17.74 9.29
N ALA A 86 0.12 -18.84 10.03
CA ALA A 86 0.76 -20.07 9.53
C ALA A 86 0.03 -20.72 8.34
N ASP A 87 -1.25 -20.38 8.14
CA ASP A 87 -2.05 -20.85 7.00
C ASP A 87 -1.67 -20.19 5.66
N GLY A 88 -0.86 -19.11 5.69
CA GLY A 88 -0.41 -18.38 4.52
C GLY A 88 -1.48 -17.54 3.82
N HIS A 89 -2.71 -17.48 4.35
CA HIS A 89 -3.84 -16.79 3.72
C HIS A 89 -4.41 -15.67 4.58
N HIS A 90 -4.21 -15.71 5.88
CA HIS A 90 -4.75 -14.72 6.80
C HIS A 90 -3.66 -13.90 7.47
N LEU A 91 -4.05 -12.68 7.89
CA LEU A 91 -3.18 -11.73 8.57
C LEU A 91 -3.81 -11.31 9.89
N ARG A 92 -3.03 -11.29 10.96
CA ARG A 92 -3.36 -10.47 12.12
C ARG A 92 -2.91 -9.04 11.85
N LYS A 93 -3.74 -8.05 12.19
CA LYS A 93 -3.47 -6.65 11.88
C LYS A 93 -3.78 -5.74 13.05
N LEU A 94 -2.90 -4.81 13.33
CA LEU A 94 -3.10 -3.69 14.25
C LEU A 94 -3.03 -2.37 13.48
N ASN A 95 -4.15 -1.66 13.39
CA ASN A 95 -4.19 -0.33 12.80
C ASN A 95 -3.96 0.73 13.89
N ILE A 96 -3.12 1.70 13.58
CA ILE A 96 -2.80 2.82 14.48
C ILE A 96 -3.69 4.02 14.12
N PRO A 97 -4.24 4.73 15.13
CA PRO A 97 -5.08 5.91 14.89
C PRO A 97 -4.40 6.95 14.00
N LYS A 98 -5.19 7.58 13.12
CA LYS A 98 -4.69 8.66 12.24
C LYS A 98 -4.47 9.96 12.99
N ASN A 99 -5.32 10.24 13.98
CA ASN A 99 -5.24 11.47 14.78
C ASN A 99 -4.05 11.40 15.73
N VAL A 100 -3.15 12.38 15.64
CA VAL A 100 -1.91 12.44 16.42
C VAL A 100 -2.16 12.55 17.93
N ALA A 101 -3.16 13.33 18.35
CA ALA A 101 -3.49 13.47 19.76
C ALA A 101 -4.03 12.14 20.35
N VAL A 102 -4.90 11.43 19.61
CA VAL A 102 -5.39 10.10 20.00
C VAL A 102 -4.26 9.09 20.04
N TYR A 103 -3.34 9.14 19.06
CA TYR A 103 -2.15 8.30 19.05
C TYR A 103 -1.29 8.52 20.29
N GLY A 104 -0.99 9.79 20.61
CA GLY A 104 -0.18 10.15 21.78
C GLY A 104 -0.81 9.69 23.11
N ALA A 105 -2.13 9.85 23.25
CA ALA A 105 -2.87 9.41 24.45
C ALA A 105 -2.88 7.88 24.63
N LYS A 106 -2.75 7.10 23.53
CA LYS A 106 -2.85 5.64 23.52
C LYS A 106 -1.51 4.93 23.28
N ILE A 107 -0.40 5.62 23.31
CA ILE A 107 0.89 5.07 22.87
C ILE A 107 1.31 3.82 23.67
N ALA A 108 1.09 3.81 24.99
CA ALA A 108 1.41 2.67 25.84
C ALA A 108 0.49 1.46 25.54
N GLU A 109 -0.81 1.68 25.39
CA GLU A 109 -1.78 0.64 25.01
C GLU A 109 -1.43 0.04 23.63
N LEU A 110 -1.08 0.90 22.67
CA LEU A 110 -0.73 0.47 21.33
C LEU A 110 0.60 -0.30 21.30
N ALA A 111 1.55 0.06 22.15
CA ALA A 111 2.80 -0.69 22.29
C ALA A 111 2.56 -2.11 22.82
N THR A 112 1.70 -2.27 23.83
CA THR A 112 1.30 -3.58 24.38
C THR A 112 0.59 -4.41 23.30
N LYS A 113 -0.44 -3.87 22.66
CA LYS A 113 -1.15 -4.57 21.58
C LYS A 113 -0.26 -4.96 20.43
N ARG A 114 0.78 -4.18 20.14
CA ARG A 114 1.77 -4.54 19.13
C ARG A 114 2.63 -5.71 19.57
N ALA A 115 3.10 -5.73 20.83
CA ALA A 115 3.84 -6.86 21.36
C ALA A 115 3.02 -8.14 21.26
N GLU A 116 1.77 -8.13 21.73
CA GLU A 116 0.83 -9.25 21.65
C GLU A 116 0.59 -9.73 20.19
N LEU A 117 0.58 -8.78 19.23
CA LEU A 117 0.41 -9.12 17.81
C LEU A 117 1.52 -10.04 17.29
N PHE A 118 2.76 -9.83 17.77
CA PHE A 118 3.94 -10.56 17.33
C PHE A 118 4.24 -11.78 18.20
N GLU A 119 3.56 -11.95 19.31
CA GLU A 119 3.67 -13.19 20.10
C GLU A 119 3.07 -14.37 19.31
N PRO A 120 3.74 -15.54 19.34
CA PRO A 120 3.17 -16.75 18.77
C PRO A 120 1.83 -17.06 19.48
N PRO A 121 0.81 -17.56 18.76
CA PRO A 121 -0.42 -17.99 19.38
C PRO A 121 -0.09 -19.02 20.45
N LEU A 122 -0.63 -18.82 21.66
CA LEU A 122 -0.55 -19.82 22.72
C LEU A 122 -1.09 -21.16 22.16
N SER A 123 -0.24 -22.15 22.14
CA SER A 123 -0.57 -23.51 21.72
C SER A 123 -1.57 -24.17 22.64
#